data_036892b3b9d50740a73afd9bb36b9369
#
_entry.id   036892b3b9d50740a73afd9bb36b9369
#
_cell.length_a   1.000
_cell.length_b   1.000
_cell.length_c   1.000
_cell.angle_alpha   90.00
_cell.angle_beta   90.00
_cell.angle_gamma   90.00
#
_symmetry.space_group_name_H-M   'P 1'
#
loop_
_entity.id
_entity.type
_entity.pdbx_description
1 polymer ?
#
loop_
_entity_poly.entity_id
_entity_poly.type
_entity_poly.pdbx_seq_one_letter_code
_entity_poly.pdbx_strand_id
1 'polypeptide(L)'
;PEPEPESNPEPNAEPEPESELKAKKAPANEDTQKIIQKVVPTDPTDTPSLLTVWTVQPGDHLWGISSHERVYNDPYQWPLLYKTNRYQIKDADLLQPGQVIRIDRDHTEGEIRRAIEHAKNRGPWLLGTVELKDIEYLSRERSYQ
;
A
#
# COMPACT_ATOMS: atom_id res chain seq x y z
N PRO A 1 7.99 -57.76 -23.94
CA PRO A 1 8.17 -57.29 -22.59
C PRO A 1 8.30 -55.76 -22.62
N GLU A 2 7.24 -55.11 -22.18
CA GLU A 2 7.24 -53.67 -21.98
C GLU A 2 8.00 -53.34 -20.71
N PRO A 3 8.93 -52.38 -20.74
CA PRO A 3 9.44 -51.85 -19.50
C PRO A 3 8.36 -51.04 -18.81
N GLU A 4 8.07 -51.43 -17.60
CA GLU A 4 7.23 -50.67 -16.73
C GLU A 4 7.78 -49.26 -16.54
N PRO A 5 6.97 -48.23 -16.57
CA PRO A 5 7.44 -46.90 -16.24
C PRO A 5 7.81 -46.88 -14.75
N GLU A 6 9.06 -46.62 -14.51
CA GLU A 6 9.57 -46.39 -13.20
C GLU A 6 8.79 -45.26 -12.55
N SER A 7 8.21 -45.58 -11.41
CA SER A 7 7.54 -44.64 -10.55
C SER A 7 8.47 -43.47 -10.24
N ASN A 8 8.09 -42.34 -10.72
CA ASN A 8 8.64 -41.06 -10.35
C ASN A 8 8.70 -40.98 -8.82
N PRO A 9 9.85 -40.79 -8.21
CA PRO A 9 9.87 -40.47 -6.78
C PRO A 9 9.15 -39.17 -6.57
N GLU A 10 8.16 -39.22 -5.74
CA GLU A 10 7.50 -38.03 -5.21
C GLU A 10 8.57 -37.03 -4.74
N PRO A 11 8.47 -35.77 -5.10
CA PRO A 11 9.33 -34.79 -4.47
C PRO A 11 9.02 -34.85 -2.99
N ASN A 12 10.00 -35.30 -2.26
CA ASN A 12 10.06 -35.22 -0.81
C ASN A 12 9.55 -33.83 -0.41
N ALA A 13 8.45 -33.82 0.31
CA ALA A 13 7.95 -32.61 0.90
C ALA A 13 9.12 -31.97 1.64
N GLU A 14 9.55 -30.84 1.17
CA GLU A 14 10.47 -30.01 1.91
C GLU A 14 9.96 -29.91 3.33
N PRO A 15 10.82 -30.14 4.32
CA PRO A 15 10.49 -29.68 5.63
C PRO A 15 10.22 -28.20 5.47
N GLU A 16 9.01 -27.81 5.74
CA GLU A 16 8.73 -26.42 6.02
C GLU A 16 9.89 -25.94 6.89
N PRO A 17 10.54 -24.84 6.52
CA PRO A 17 11.35 -24.20 7.49
C PRO A 17 10.39 -23.91 8.62
N GLU A 18 10.42 -24.72 9.64
CA GLU A 18 10.04 -24.23 10.92
C GLU A 18 10.79 -22.92 11.02
N SER A 19 10.08 -21.90 10.64
CA SER A 19 10.54 -20.57 10.91
C SER A 19 10.80 -20.62 12.41
N GLU A 20 12.01 -20.87 12.74
CA GLU A 20 12.50 -20.47 14.03
C GLU A 20 12.46 -18.95 14.06
N LEU A 21 11.26 -18.46 13.95
CA LEU A 21 10.83 -17.21 14.54
C LEU A 21 10.76 -17.40 16.06
N LYS A 22 11.67 -18.12 16.57
CA LYS A 22 12.29 -17.64 17.78
C LYS A 22 13.04 -16.41 17.33
N ALA A 23 12.27 -15.33 17.19
CA ALA A 23 12.85 -14.03 17.24
C ALA A 23 13.84 -14.13 18.40
N LYS A 24 15.09 -14.23 18.05
CA LYS A 24 16.12 -13.91 19.02
C LYS A 24 15.69 -12.54 19.45
N LYS A 25 15.13 -12.45 20.62
CA LYS A 25 14.98 -11.16 21.27
C LYS A 25 16.36 -10.58 21.20
N ALA A 26 16.57 -9.72 20.22
CA ALA A 26 17.73 -8.87 20.24
C ALA A 26 17.72 -8.31 21.65
N PRO A 27 18.77 -8.47 22.42
CA PRO A 27 18.81 -7.83 23.71
C PRO A 27 18.51 -6.39 23.43
N ALA A 28 17.36 -5.92 23.89
CA ALA A 28 17.05 -4.52 23.84
C ALA A 28 18.15 -3.85 24.64
N ASN A 29 19.07 -3.26 23.93
CA ASN A 29 20.09 -2.47 24.60
C ASN A 29 19.35 -1.43 25.41
N GLU A 30 19.67 -1.34 26.67
CA GLU A 30 19.06 -0.38 27.60
C GLU A 30 19.11 1.05 27.04
N ASP A 31 20.12 1.34 26.24
CA ASP A 31 20.27 2.60 25.50
C ASP A 31 19.16 2.82 24.46
N THR A 32 18.66 1.76 23.83
CA THR A 32 17.55 1.88 22.87
C THR A 32 16.23 2.14 23.58
N GLN A 33 16.03 1.58 24.77
CA GLN A 33 14.86 1.87 25.59
C GLN A 33 14.87 3.31 26.12
N LYS A 34 16.05 3.85 26.41
CA LYS A 34 16.20 5.21 26.90
C LYS A 34 15.89 6.25 25.83
N ILE A 35 16.17 5.94 24.56
CA ILE A 35 15.85 6.80 23.44
C ILE A 35 14.36 6.74 23.12
N ILE A 36 13.75 5.58 23.22
CA ILE A 36 12.31 5.40 22.97
C ILE A 36 11.47 6.08 24.05
N GLN A 37 11.91 6.08 25.30
CA GLN A 37 11.21 6.75 26.39
C GLN A 37 11.28 8.27 26.33
N LYS A 38 12.24 8.84 25.60
CA LYS A 38 12.41 10.29 25.48
C LYS A 38 11.61 10.91 24.33
N VAL A 39 11.00 10.10 23.49
CA VAL A 39 10.28 10.52 22.27
C VAL A 39 8.79 10.16 22.31
N VAL A 40 8.29 9.64 23.43
CA VAL A 40 6.86 9.45 23.63
C VAL A 40 6.31 10.73 24.26
N PRO A 41 5.67 11.61 23.49
CA PRO A 41 4.85 12.66 24.09
C PRO A 41 3.73 11.95 24.84
N THR A 42 3.78 12.03 26.15
CA THR A 42 2.73 11.52 27.06
C THR A 42 1.55 12.49 27.10
N ASP A 43 1.13 13.01 25.96
CA ASP A 43 -0.06 13.82 25.89
C ASP A 43 -1.22 12.98 25.34
N PRO A 44 -2.25 12.70 26.14
CA PRO A 44 -3.38 11.89 25.69
C PRO A 44 -4.25 12.58 24.62
N THR A 45 -3.83 13.73 24.14
CA THR A 45 -4.44 14.50 23.06
C THR A 45 -3.64 14.41 21.75
N ASP A 46 -2.63 13.54 21.67
CA ASP A 46 -1.87 13.38 20.42
C ASP A 46 -2.69 12.60 19.40
N THR A 47 -3.64 13.29 18.79
CA THR A 47 -4.21 12.87 17.52
C THR A 47 -3.05 12.69 16.55
N PRO A 48 -2.84 11.51 15.94
CA PRO A 48 -1.73 11.29 15.03
C PRO A 48 -1.73 12.37 13.97
N SER A 49 -0.67 13.16 13.95
CA SER A 49 -0.51 14.26 12.99
C SER A 49 -0.69 13.73 11.58
N LEU A 50 -1.70 14.22 10.88
CA LEU A 50 -2.03 13.79 9.53
C LEU A 50 -0.88 14.14 8.56
N LEU A 51 -0.55 13.20 7.70
CA LEU A 51 0.50 13.38 6.70
C LEU A 51 -0.02 14.20 5.51
N THR A 52 0.82 15.06 4.99
CA THR A 52 0.56 15.83 3.75
C THR A 52 1.32 15.26 2.56
N VAL A 53 2.36 14.49 2.84
CA VAL A 53 3.18 13.79 1.84
C VAL A 53 3.55 12.40 2.33
N TRP A 54 3.81 11.52 1.40
CA TRP A 54 4.31 10.16 1.66
C TRP A 54 5.51 9.88 0.75
N THR A 55 6.60 9.38 1.33
CA THR A 55 7.73 8.89 0.55
C THR A 55 7.56 7.40 0.33
N VAL A 56 7.42 7.00 -0.94
CA VAL A 56 7.20 5.61 -1.33
C VAL A 56 8.38 4.74 -0.95
N GLN A 57 8.10 3.64 -0.28
CA GLN A 57 9.07 2.61 0.07
C GLN A 57 8.95 1.42 -0.90
N PRO A 58 9.98 0.58 -1.02
CA PRO A 58 9.87 -0.65 -1.79
C PRO A 58 8.70 -1.51 -1.28
N GLY A 59 7.82 -1.93 -2.18
CA GLY A 59 6.61 -2.70 -1.86
C GLY A 59 5.37 -1.88 -1.54
N ASP A 60 5.48 -0.56 -1.47
CA ASP A 60 4.32 0.31 -1.28
C ASP A 60 3.41 0.32 -2.53
N HIS A 61 2.13 0.44 -2.28
CA HIS A 61 1.10 0.63 -3.30
C HIS A 61 0.02 1.58 -2.78
N LEU A 62 -0.71 2.21 -3.68
CA LEU A 62 -1.70 3.24 -3.32
C LEU A 62 -2.76 2.74 -2.35
N TRP A 63 -3.18 1.49 -2.48
CA TRP A 63 -4.13 0.84 -1.57
C TRP A 63 -3.62 0.82 -0.12
N GLY A 64 -2.37 0.35 0.08
CA GLY A 64 -1.75 0.28 1.39
C GLY A 64 -1.51 1.66 2.01
N ILE A 65 -1.04 2.61 1.20
CA ILE A 65 -0.81 4.00 1.65
C ILE A 65 -2.13 4.64 2.06
N SER A 66 -3.18 4.47 1.26
CA SER A 66 -4.52 5.02 1.54
C SER A 66 -5.13 4.44 2.82
N SER A 67 -4.84 3.16 3.12
CA SER A 67 -5.32 2.50 4.34
C SER A 67 -4.67 3.01 5.62
N HIS A 68 -3.54 3.70 5.50
CA HIS A 68 -2.80 4.18 6.66
C HIS A 68 -3.60 5.23 7.44
N GLU A 69 -3.64 5.10 8.78
CA GLU A 69 -4.45 5.97 9.67
C GLU A 69 -4.11 7.46 9.53
N ARG A 70 -2.85 7.78 9.20
CA ARG A 70 -2.38 9.16 9.01
C ARG A 70 -2.57 9.68 7.58
N VAL A 71 -3.13 8.86 6.68
CA VAL A 71 -3.48 9.21 5.31
C VAL A 71 -4.99 9.36 5.22
N TYR A 72 -5.72 8.37 4.78
CA TYR A 72 -7.19 8.43 4.71
C TYR A 72 -7.88 7.44 5.64
N ASN A 73 -7.12 6.48 6.20
CA ASN A 73 -7.65 5.38 6.99
C ASN A 73 -8.72 4.56 6.25
N ASP A 74 -8.68 4.59 4.93
CA ASP A 74 -9.61 3.87 4.06
C ASP A 74 -8.90 3.48 2.74
N PRO A 75 -8.64 2.19 2.51
CA PRO A 75 -7.96 1.74 1.31
C PRO A 75 -8.73 2.06 0.02
N TYR A 76 -10.05 2.11 0.05
CA TYR A 76 -10.88 2.42 -1.13
C TYR A 76 -10.76 3.87 -1.60
N GLN A 77 -10.11 4.74 -0.83
CA GLN A 77 -9.83 6.12 -1.22
C GLN A 77 -8.52 6.29 -2.01
N TRP A 78 -7.84 5.21 -2.37
CA TRP A 78 -6.61 5.26 -3.15
C TRP A 78 -6.74 6.05 -4.48
N PRO A 79 -7.90 6.09 -5.17
CA PRO A 79 -8.01 6.88 -6.39
C PRO A 79 -7.85 8.38 -6.18
N LEU A 80 -8.09 8.87 -4.95
CA LEU A 80 -7.82 10.26 -4.59
C LEU A 80 -6.31 10.55 -4.60
N LEU A 81 -5.49 9.64 -4.09
CA LEU A 81 -4.03 9.75 -4.19
C LEU A 81 -3.57 9.74 -5.65
N TYR A 82 -4.12 8.86 -6.45
CA TYR A 82 -3.83 8.76 -7.88
C TYR A 82 -4.19 10.06 -8.62
N LYS A 83 -5.38 10.57 -8.40
CA LYS A 83 -5.87 11.83 -8.98
C LYS A 83 -4.97 13.02 -8.60
N THR A 84 -4.65 13.16 -7.32
CA THR A 84 -3.80 14.24 -6.81
C THR A 84 -2.39 14.21 -7.42
N ASN A 85 -1.87 13.01 -7.71
CA ASN A 85 -0.52 12.80 -8.21
C ASN A 85 -0.45 12.35 -9.69
N ARG A 86 -1.50 12.54 -10.46
CA ARG A 86 -1.63 12.07 -11.85
C ARG A 86 -0.51 12.48 -12.78
N TYR A 87 0.18 13.57 -12.48
CA TYR A 87 1.28 14.06 -13.32
C TYR A 87 2.56 13.24 -13.15
N GLN A 88 2.73 12.61 -11.99
CA GLN A 88 3.91 11.80 -11.67
C GLN A 88 3.61 10.30 -11.61
N ILE A 89 2.38 9.90 -11.29
CA ILE A 89 1.94 8.50 -11.28
C ILE A 89 1.24 8.23 -12.61
N LYS A 90 1.87 7.42 -13.46
CA LYS A 90 1.31 7.02 -14.76
C LYS A 90 0.46 5.78 -14.65
N ASP A 91 0.87 4.87 -13.78
CA ASP A 91 0.20 3.60 -13.49
C ASP A 91 -0.10 3.55 -12.01
N ALA A 92 -1.39 3.41 -11.67
CA ALA A 92 -1.84 3.36 -10.27
C ALA A 92 -1.28 2.17 -9.49
N ASP A 93 -0.87 1.12 -10.20
CA ASP A 93 -0.35 -0.11 -9.60
C ASP A 93 1.17 -0.14 -9.54
N LEU A 94 1.84 0.88 -10.07
CA LEU A 94 3.29 0.94 -10.14
C LEU A 94 3.83 2.24 -9.54
N LEU A 95 4.26 2.17 -8.29
CA LEU A 95 4.94 3.26 -7.61
C LEU A 95 6.46 3.06 -7.64
N GLN A 96 7.19 4.15 -7.73
CA GLN A 96 8.64 4.14 -7.69
C GLN A 96 9.14 4.36 -6.26
N PRO A 97 10.00 3.49 -5.71
CA PRO A 97 10.63 3.76 -4.42
C PRO A 97 11.36 5.10 -4.42
N GLY A 98 11.21 5.87 -3.35
CA GLY A 98 11.76 7.21 -3.23
C GLY A 98 10.89 8.32 -3.82
N GLN A 99 9.84 7.97 -4.56
CA GLN A 99 8.86 8.95 -5.06
C GLN A 99 8.13 9.61 -3.90
N VAL A 100 7.95 10.92 -3.96
CA VAL A 100 7.17 11.66 -2.97
C VAL A 100 5.78 11.94 -3.53
N ILE A 101 4.77 11.36 -2.92
CA ILE A 101 3.37 11.56 -3.29
C ILE A 101 2.71 12.55 -2.33
N ARG A 102 1.90 13.42 -2.89
CA ARG A 102 1.13 14.40 -2.15
C ARG A 102 -0.19 13.81 -1.67
N ILE A 103 -0.54 14.10 -0.43
CA ILE A 103 -1.81 13.70 0.19
C ILE A 103 -2.68 14.96 0.33
N ASP A 104 -3.73 15.02 -0.46
CA ASP A 104 -4.72 16.09 -0.42
C ASP A 104 -5.97 15.58 0.32
N ARG A 105 -6.57 16.43 1.13
CA ARG A 105 -7.78 16.13 1.90
C ARG A 105 -8.95 17.05 1.56
N ASP A 106 -8.70 18.05 0.73
CA ASP A 106 -9.73 19.00 0.28
C ASP A 106 -10.60 18.38 -0.82
N HIS A 107 -11.17 17.21 -0.51
CA HIS A 107 -12.06 16.49 -1.40
C HIS A 107 -13.51 16.64 -0.93
N THR A 108 -14.41 16.88 -1.87
CA THR A 108 -15.85 16.89 -1.60
C THR A 108 -16.35 15.46 -1.34
N GLU A 109 -17.47 15.32 -0.63
CA GLU A 109 -18.11 14.02 -0.43
C GLU A 109 -18.38 13.28 -1.75
N GLY A 110 -18.75 14.03 -2.79
CA GLY A 110 -18.96 13.48 -4.13
C GLY A 110 -17.71 12.88 -4.74
N GLU A 111 -16.56 13.54 -4.58
CA GLU A 111 -15.27 13.04 -5.04
C GLU A 111 -14.86 11.78 -4.28
N ILE A 112 -15.02 11.78 -2.97
CA ILE A 112 -14.71 10.62 -2.13
C ILE A 112 -15.59 9.42 -2.53
N ARG A 113 -16.89 9.65 -2.74
CA ARG A 113 -17.83 8.61 -3.16
C ARG A 113 -17.46 8.02 -4.51
N ARG A 114 -17.14 8.87 -5.51
CA ARG A 114 -16.71 8.41 -6.84
C ARG A 114 -15.40 7.64 -6.79
N ALA A 115 -14.45 8.05 -5.95
CA ALA A 115 -13.21 7.33 -5.74
C ALA A 115 -13.45 5.92 -5.18
N ILE A 116 -14.27 5.81 -4.14
CA ILE A 116 -14.63 4.52 -3.53
C ILE A 116 -15.37 3.64 -4.54
N GLU A 117 -16.31 4.18 -5.29
CA GLU A 117 -17.03 3.47 -6.34
C GLU A 117 -16.08 2.97 -7.43
N HIS A 118 -15.17 3.81 -7.89
CA HIS A 118 -14.15 3.42 -8.85
C HIS A 118 -13.28 2.27 -8.33
N ALA A 119 -12.78 2.40 -7.10
CA ALA A 119 -11.94 1.37 -6.46
C ALA A 119 -12.65 0.01 -6.36
N LYS A 120 -13.95 0.01 -6.07
CA LYS A 120 -14.76 -1.21 -5.98
C LYS A 120 -15.06 -1.83 -7.35
N ASN A 121 -15.22 -1.01 -8.38
CA ASN A 121 -15.67 -1.45 -9.71
C ASN A 121 -14.52 -1.59 -10.71
N ARG A 122 -13.29 -1.32 -10.31
CA ARG A 122 -12.12 -1.33 -11.19
C ARG A 122 -11.92 -2.69 -11.86
N GLY A 123 -12.09 -3.78 -11.10
CA GLY A 123 -11.89 -5.15 -11.58
C GLY A 123 -10.42 -5.58 -11.58
N PRO A 124 -10.10 -6.69 -12.27
CA PRO A 124 -8.73 -7.19 -12.34
C PRO A 124 -7.80 -6.22 -13.06
N TRP A 125 -6.55 -6.20 -12.67
CA TRP A 125 -5.50 -5.31 -13.17
C TRP A 125 -4.23 -6.08 -13.53
N LEU A 126 -3.41 -5.50 -14.39
CA LEU A 126 -2.11 -6.02 -14.78
C LEU A 126 -1.03 -4.97 -14.48
N LEU A 127 0.03 -5.40 -13.79
CA LEU A 127 1.17 -4.53 -13.51
C LEU A 127 1.81 -4.00 -14.81
N GLY A 128 2.08 -2.71 -14.82
CA GLY A 128 2.71 -2.03 -15.95
C GLY A 128 1.77 -1.71 -17.12
N THR A 129 0.47 -1.93 -16.92
CA THR A 129 -0.56 -1.56 -17.89
C THR A 129 -1.49 -0.53 -17.28
N VAL A 130 -1.61 0.63 -17.92
CA VAL A 130 -2.55 1.66 -17.47
C VAL A 130 -3.98 1.20 -17.78
N GLU A 131 -4.78 1.05 -16.74
CA GLU A 131 -6.16 0.59 -16.90
C GLU A 131 -7.05 1.69 -17.50
N LEU A 132 -7.83 1.33 -18.52
CA LEU A 132 -8.76 2.26 -19.17
C LEU A 132 -9.74 2.90 -18.20
N LYS A 133 -10.19 2.15 -17.19
CA LYS A 133 -11.07 2.67 -16.14
C LYS A 133 -10.41 3.76 -15.29
N ASP A 134 -9.12 3.66 -15.05
CA ASP A 134 -8.38 4.69 -14.33
C ASP A 134 -8.27 5.98 -15.16
N ILE A 135 -8.04 5.86 -16.45
CA ILE A 135 -8.04 7.00 -17.39
C ILE A 135 -9.42 7.66 -17.44
N GLU A 136 -10.46 6.86 -17.51
CA GLU A 136 -11.85 7.34 -17.54
C GLU A 136 -12.20 8.07 -16.23
N TYR A 137 -11.81 7.52 -15.09
CA TYR A 137 -11.98 8.16 -13.78
C TYR A 137 -11.32 9.54 -13.75
N LEU A 138 -10.06 9.64 -14.14
CA LEU A 138 -9.33 10.93 -14.18
C LEU A 138 -9.96 11.93 -15.15
N SER A 139 -10.51 11.46 -16.25
CA SER A 139 -11.16 12.32 -17.25
C SER A 139 -12.47 12.90 -16.75
N ARG A 140 -13.27 12.07 -16.04
CA ARG A 140 -14.52 12.53 -15.41
C ARG A 140 -14.25 13.58 -14.34
N GLU A 141 -13.27 13.35 -13.50
CA GLU A 141 -12.90 14.28 -12.42
C GLU A 141 -12.43 15.66 -12.95
N ARG A 142 -11.89 15.70 -14.16
CA ARG A 142 -11.53 16.95 -14.81
C ARG A 142 -12.75 17.78 -15.24
N SER A 143 -13.86 17.14 -15.52
CA SER A 143 -15.09 17.80 -15.99
C SER A 143 -15.89 18.47 -14.87
N TYR A 144 -15.57 18.20 -13.62
CA TYR A 144 -16.25 18.76 -12.44
C TYR A 144 -15.48 19.92 -11.78
N GLN A 145 -14.38 20.35 -12.37
CA GLN A 145 -13.61 21.51 -11.88
C GLN A 145 -13.98 22.79 -12.59
#